data_87f2eb68c2ebf50b14654417d93c2beb
#
_entry.id   87f2eb68c2ebf50b14654417d93c2beb
#
_cell.length_a   1.000
_cell.length_b   1.000
_cell.length_c   1.000
_cell.angle_alpha   90.00
_cell.angle_beta   90.00
_cell.angle_gamma   90.00
#
_symmetry.space_group_name_H-M   'P 1'
#
loop_
_entity.id
_entity.type
_entity.pdbx_description
1 polymer ?
#
loop_
_entity_poly.entity_id
_entity_poly.type
_entity_poly.pdbx_seq_one_letter_code
_entity_poly.pdbx_strand_id
1 'polypeptide(L)'
;VKTTLSYYPPTAPPAELPLGRYLPPVPAGLAAGWLRENLPPGAWVLDPLGASPSLALEAAAAGFRVMAVCNNPVLAFLLETLASAPSRAEFQSVLADLASARRRDERMEVYINALYASQCPNCGLSLPARSYLWKRGEAQPFARQIVCPQCGDLGDLPLAEIDLTTLAALGPDSLHRARAVQRLNLDDIEAQEAAQEALQTYLPRPLVTLFSLINKSEGLNLTPRRRQLLQALLLSLCDQASALWPAPA
;
A
#
# COMPACT_ATOMS: atom_id res chain seq x y z
N VAL A 1 16.68 40.60 21.33
CA VAL A 1 15.80 39.44 21.53
C VAL A 1 16.65 38.21 21.22
N LYS A 2 17.06 37.45 22.24
CA LYS A 2 17.71 36.15 22.04
C LYS A 2 16.63 35.19 21.64
N THR A 3 16.53 34.88 20.35
CA THR A 3 15.71 33.80 19.83
C THR A 3 16.45 32.50 20.11
N THR A 4 16.29 31.97 21.31
CA THR A 4 16.70 30.58 21.58
C THR A 4 15.70 29.68 20.87
N LEU A 5 16.13 28.98 19.83
CA LEU A 5 15.36 27.91 19.24
C LEU A 5 15.19 26.81 20.29
N SER A 6 13.96 26.61 20.77
CA SER A 6 13.67 25.52 21.68
C SER A 6 13.86 24.18 20.93
N TYR A 7 14.60 23.26 21.55
CA TYR A 7 14.73 21.90 21.04
C TYR A 7 13.61 21.04 21.60
N TYR A 8 12.83 20.43 20.74
CA TYR A 8 11.80 19.47 21.11
C TYR A 8 12.28 18.07 20.78
N PRO A 9 12.60 17.26 21.79
CA PRO A 9 13.01 15.90 21.54
C PRO A 9 11.84 15.08 21.00
N PRO A 10 12.06 14.23 20.00
CA PRO A 10 11.02 13.32 19.53
C PRO A 10 10.67 12.30 20.61
N THR A 11 9.39 11.96 20.72
CA THR A 11 8.90 10.95 21.68
C THR A 11 8.91 9.55 21.09
N ALA A 12 8.86 9.44 19.77
CA ALA A 12 8.91 8.18 19.03
C ALA A 12 9.44 8.40 17.60
N PRO A 13 9.91 7.35 16.93
CA PRO A 13 10.23 7.41 15.50
C PRO A 13 9.00 7.79 14.67
N PRO A 14 9.18 8.17 13.38
CA PRO A 14 8.08 8.44 12.49
C PRO A 14 7.09 7.26 12.46
N ALA A 15 5.79 7.59 12.41
CA ALA A 15 4.75 6.56 12.29
C ALA A 15 4.85 5.87 10.92
N GLU A 16 4.66 4.57 10.89
CA GLU A 16 4.51 3.80 9.65
C GLU A 16 3.15 4.13 9.03
N LEU A 17 3.17 4.89 7.96
CA LEU A 17 1.98 5.26 7.18
C LEU A 17 1.97 4.55 5.82
N PRO A 18 0.80 4.30 5.24
CA PRO A 18 0.71 3.96 3.83
C PRO A 18 1.46 5.01 3.01
N LEU A 19 2.27 4.58 2.06
CA LEU A 19 3.14 5.46 1.26
C LEU A 19 4.17 6.28 2.10
N GLY A 20 4.42 5.90 3.34
CA GLY A 20 5.31 6.64 4.26
C GLY A 20 6.70 6.89 3.71
N ARG A 21 7.22 5.97 2.87
CA ARG A 21 8.54 6.12 2.22
C ARG A 21 8.63 7.29 1.23
N TYR A 22 7.49 7.82 0.77
CA TYR A 22 7.40 8.97 -0.12
C TYR A 22 7.08 10.27 0.62
N LEU A 23 6.89 10.19 1.93
CA LEU A 23 6.53 11.32 2.78
C LEU A 23 7.75 11.77 3.60
N PRO A 24 7.82 13.06 3.96
CA PRO A 24 8.83 13.52 4.90
C PRO A 24 8.76 12.72 6.20
N PRO A 25 9.86 12.13 6.67
CA PRO A 25 9.87 11.42 7.95
C PRO A 25 9.74 12.44 9.09
N VAL A 26 8.59 12.44 9.76
CA VAL A 26 8.32 13.34 10.89
C VAL A 26 8.27 12.51 12.17
N PRO A 27 9.29 12.61 13.06
CA PRO A 27 9.27 11.97 14.36
C PRO A 27 8.10 12.48 15.21
N ALA A 28 7.45 11.58 15.94
CA ALA A 28 6.31 11.93 16.78
C ALA A 28 6.74 12.80 17.98
N GLY A 29 5.83 13.66 18.42
CA GLY A 29 6.00 14.53 19.57
C GLY A 29 6.51 15.93 19.27
N LEU A 30 7.07 16.16 18.08
CA LEU A 30 7.62 17.46 17.72
C LEU A 30 6.55 18.55 17.58
N ALA A 31 5.51 18.28 16.81
CA ALA A 31 4.43 19.22 16.61
C ALA A 31 3.66 19.47 17.90
N ALA A 32 3.29 18.40 18.61
CA ALA A 32 2.58 18.50 19.88
C ALA A 32 3.38 19.23 20.94
N GLY A 33 4.68 19.00 21.04
CA GLY A 33 5.57 19.68 21.97
C GLY A 33 5.60 21.19 21.72
N TRP A 34 5.89 21.58 20.49
CA TRP A 34 5.94 22.99 20.10
C TRP A 34 4.59 23.69 20.28
N LEU A 35 3.49 23.06 19.84
CA LEU A 35 2.16 23.66 19.91
C LEU A 35 1.72 23.89 21.35
N ARG A 36 1.94 22.94 22.26
CA ARG A 36 1.57 23.09 23.68
C ARG A 36 2.32 24.19 24.40
N GLU A 37 3.56 24.47 24.01
CA GLU A 37 4.36 25.52 24.62
C GLU A 37 3.99 26.90 24.08
N ASN A 38 3.58 27.01 22.82
CA ASN A 38 3.43 28.29 22.13
C ASN A 38 1.98 28.72 21.91
N LEU A 39 1.00 27.83 22.08
CA LEU A 39 -0.42 28.11 21.81
C LEU A 39 -1.31 27.71 22.99
N PRO A 40 -2.42 28.42 23.23
CA PRO A 40 -3.42 28.00 24.20
C PRO A 40 -4.12 26.70 23.75
N PRO A 41 -4.59 25.88 24.70
CA PRO A 41 -5.34 24.66 24.38
C PRO A 41 -6.55 24.95 23.47
N GLY A 42 -6.79 24.12 22.47
CA GLY A 42 -7.89 24.26 21.52
C GLY A 42 -7.73 25.36 20.48
N ALA A 43 -6.57 26.00 20.39
CA ALA A 43 -6.26 26.98 19.35
C ALA A 43 -6.38 26.36 17.94
N TRP A 44 -6.64 27.22 16.96
CA TRP A 44 -6.60 26.84 15.54
C TRP A 44 -5.15 26.80 15.04
N VAL A 45 -4.82 25.73 14.33
CA VAL A 45 -3.53 25.52 13.66
C VAL A 45 -3.81 25.36 12.18
N LEU A 46 -3.16 26.17 11.36
CA LEU A 46 -3.19 26.04 9.90
C LEU A 46 -1.92 25.36 9.43
N ASP A 47 -2.08 24.22 8.73
CA ASP A 47 -1.03 23.61 7.93
C ASP A 47 -1.29 23.95 6.45
N PRO A 48 -0.60 24.97 5.90
CA PRO A 48 -0.86 25.45 4.54
C PRO A 48 -0.28 24.54 3.45
N LEU A 49 0.56 23.58 3.80
CA LEU A 49 1.25 22.71 2.85
C LEU A 49 0.72 21.28 2.85
N GLY A 50 0.19 20.81 3.97
CA GLY A 50 -0.33 19.44 4.12
C GLY A 50 0.66 18.37 3.70
N ALA A 51 1.98 18.62 3.94
CA ALA A 51 3.04 17.78 3.41
C ALA A 51 3.12 16.40 4.09
N SER A 52 2.61 16.27 5.32
CA SER A 52 2.59 15.02 6.06
C SER A 52 1.32 14.90 6.90
N PRO A 53 0.52 13.84 6.70
CA PRO A 53 -0.63 13.56 7.55
C PRO A 53 -0.29 13.50 9.04
N SER A 54 0.93 13.03 9.38
CA SER A 54 1.38 12.89 10.78
C SER A 54 1.33 14.18 11.55
N LEU A 55 1.71 15.32 10.96
CA LEU A 55 1.71 16.62 11.64
C LEU A 55 0.30 17.06 12.03
N ALA A 56 -0.64 16.98 11.08
CA ALA A 56 -2.02 17.36 11.32
C ALA A 56 -2.68 16.44 12.36
N LEU A 57 -2.45 15.13 12.25
CA LEU A 57 -3.00 14.14 13.18
C LEU A 57 -2.42 14.31 14.60
N GLU A 58 -1.12 14.56 14.72
CA GLU A 58 -0.47 14.81 16.01
C GLU A 58 -0.99 16.07 16.68
N ALA A 59 -1.14 17.15 15.92
CA ALA A 59 -1.72 18.38 16.43
C ALA A 59 -3.18 18.20 16.89
N ALA A 60 -3.99 17.47 16.12
CA ALA A 60 -5.36 17.15 16.51
C ALA A 60 -5.42 16.26 17.76
N ALA A 61 -4.57 15.24 17.84
CA ALA A 61 -4.45 14.37 19.01
C ALA A 61 -3.97 15.13 20.27
N ALA A 62 -3.19 16.21 20.09
CA ALA A 62 -2.77 17.10 21.17
C ALA A 62 -3.88 18.07 21.63
N GLY A 63 -5.08 18.04 21.01
CA GLY A 63 -6.24 18.85 21.39
C GLY A 63 -6.37 20.17 20.66
N PHE A 64 -5.63 20.38 19.57
CA PHE A 64 -5.75 21.57 18.72
C PHE A 64 -6.77 21.35 17.60
N ARG A 65 -7.33 22.44 17.09
CA ARG A 65 -8.18 22.45 15.90
C ARG A 65 -7.31 22.64 14.68
N VAL A 66 -7.30 21.67 13.76
CA VAL A 66 -6.38 21.70 12.63
C VAL A 66 -7.13 21.94 11.33
N MET A 67 -6.60 22.85 10.52
CA MET A 67 -6.97 23.03 9.13
C MET A 67 -5.75 22.73 8.27
N ALA A 68 -5.81 21.65 7.49
CA ALA A 68 -4.75 21.27 6.57
C ALA A 68 -5.19 21.55 5.13
N VAL A 69 -4.30 22.13 4.32
CA VAL A 69 -4.50 22.35 2.89
C VAL A 69 -3.64 21.34 2.13
N CYS A 70 -4.28 20.44 1.40
CA CYS A 70 -3.59 19.41 0.64
C CYS A 70 -3.90 19.56 -0.86
N ASN A 71 -2.89 19.90 -1.67
CA ASN A 71 -3.02 19.91 -3.13
C ASN A 71 -2.86 18.50 -3.74
N ASN A 72 -2.25 17.57 -3.01
CA ASN A 72 -2.10 16.19 -3.44
C ASN A 72 -3.33 15.40 -3.00
N PRO A 73 -4.15 14.88 -3.93
CA PRO A 73 -5.38 14.15 -3.60
C PRO A 73 -5.12 12.85 -2.83
N VAL A 74 -3.95 12.23 -3.00
CA VAL A 74 -3.58 11.02 -2.25
C VAL A 74 -3.32 11.36 -0.78
N LEU A 75 -2.62 12.47 -0.50
CA LEU A 75 -2.38 12.92 0.87
C LEU A 75 -3.67 13.37 1.54
N ALA A 76 -4.54 14.08 0.83
CA ALA A 76 -5.85 14.48 1.34
C ALA A 76 -6.68 13.24 1.73
N PHE A 77 -6.72 12.24 0.85
CA PHE A 77 -7.40 10.97 1.11
C PHE A 77 -6.84 10.22 2.32
N LEU A 78 -5.50 10.15 2.43
CA LEU A 78 -4.84 9.50 3.58
C LEU A 78 -5.14 10.24 4.89
N LEU A 79 -5.05 11.58 4.88
CA LEU A 79 -5.36 12.40 6.05
C LEU A 79 -6.80 12.19 6.51
N GLU A 80 -7.77 12.27 5.59
CA GLU A 80 -9.19 12.04 5.89
C GLU A 80 -9.43 10.64 6.47
N THR A 81 -8.83 9.61 5.84
CA THR A 81 -8.96 8.23 6.29
C THR A 81 -8.40 8.04 7.70
N LEU A 82 -7.20 8.53 7.96
CA LEU A 82 -6.52 8.38 9.25
C LEU A 82 -7.18 9.23 10.35
N ALA A 83 -7.62 10.45 10.03
CA ALA A 83 -8.34 11.31 10.97
C ALA A 83 -9.65 10.69 11.48
N SER A 84 -10.24 9.79 10.68
CA SER A 84 -11.42 9.03 11.09
C SER A 84 -11.13 7.89 12.06
N ALA A 85 -9.87 7.71 12.48
CA ALA A 85 -9.38 6.71 13.43
C ALA A 85 -9.92 5.28 13.18
N PRO A 86 -9.67 4.70 12.00
CA PRO A 86 -10.20 3.39 11.67
C PRO A 86 -9.59 2.31 12.56
N SER A 87 -10.42 1.38 13.00
CA SER A 87 -9.97 0.24 13.78
C SER A 87 -9.43 -0.89 12.89
N ARG A 88 -8.57 -1.73 13.46
CA ARG A 88 -8.09 -2.95 12.80
C ARG A 88 -9.26 -3.86 12.38
N ALA A 89 -10.30 -3.96 13.19
CA ALA A 89 -11.47 -4.79 12.91
C ALA A 89 -12.24 -4.31 11.67
N GLU A 90 -12.38 -2.98 11.48
CA GLU A 90 -12.99 -2.41 10.27
C GLU A 90 -12.21 -2.81 9.02
N PHE A 91 -10.88 -2.67 9.03
CA PHE A 91 -10.03 -3.10 7.92
C PHE A 91 -10.13 -4.61 7.64
N GLN A 92 -10.09 -5.44 8.68
CA GLN A 92 -10.24 -6.89 8.53
C GLN A 92 -11.59 -7.27 7.94
N SER A 93 -12.67 -6.60 8.37
CA SER A 93 -14.01 -6.82 7.83
C SER A 93 -14.11 -6.48 6.34
N VAL A 94 -13.54 -5.35 5.93
CA VAL A 94 -13.53 -4.93 4.51
C VAL A 94 -12.67 -5.87 3.65
N LEU A 95 -11.53 -6.31 4.18
CA LEU A 95 -10.67 -7.28 3.50
C LEU A 95 -11.40 -8.62 3.33
N ALA A 96 -12.17 -9.07 4.33
CA ALA A 96 -12.98 -10.28 4.24
C ALA A 96 -14.07 -10.18 3.16
N ASP A 97 -14.70 -9.01 2.98
CA ASP A 97 -15.65 -8.78 1.88
C ASP A 97 -14.98 -8.98 0.52
N LEU A 98 -13.80 -8.39 0.34
CA LEU A 98 -13.05 -8.52 -0.91
C LEU A 98 -12.60 -9.97 -1.14
N ALA A 99 -12.05 -10.62 -0.12
CA ALA A 99 -11.55 -12.00 -0.18
C ALA A 99 -12.66 -13.00 -0.52
N SER A 100 -13.85 -12.81 0.05
CA SER A 100 -15.03 -13.67 -0.17
C SER A 100 -15.77 -13.38 -1.47
N ALA A 101 -15.52 -12.25 -2.10
CA ALA A 101 -16.20 -11.84 -3.33
C ALA A 101 -15.92 -12.83 -4.48
N ARG A 102 -16.95 -13.14 -5.27
CA ARG A 102 -16.80 -14.09 -6.38
C ARG A 102 -16.18 -13.44 -7.60
N ARG A 103 -15.19 -14.12 -8.17
CA ARG A 103 -14.62 -13.85 -9.49
C ARG A 103 -14.94 -15.07 -10.36
N ARG A 104 -15.92 -14.94 -11.27
CA ARG A 104 -16.52 -16.08 -11.97
C ARG A 104 -17.08 -17.09 -10.95
N ASP A 105 -16.56 -18.32 -10.96
CA ASP A 105 -17.03 -19.43 -10.12
C ASP A 105 -16.25 -19.61 -8.82
N GLU A 106 -15.16 -18.87 -8.62
CA GLU A 106 -14.29 -18.97 -7.45
C GLU A 106 -14.28 -17.70 -6.58
N ARG A 107 -13.82 -17.82 -5.32
CA ARG A 107 -13.61 -16.68 -4.43
C ARG A 107 -12.33 -15.93 -4.84
N MET A 108 -12.31 -14.61 -4.63
CA MET A 108 -11.14 -13.78 -4.93
C MET A 108 -9.89 -14.26 -4.21
N GLU A 109 -10.03 -14.65 -2.94
CA GLU A 109 -8.92 -15.22 -2.16
C GLU A 109 -8.29 -16.45 -2.82
N VAL A 110 -9.12 -17.39 -3.30
CA VAL A 110 -8.66 -18.61 -3.98
C VAL A 110 -7.94 -18.26 -5.27
N TYR A 111 -8.50 -17.34 -6.04
CA TYR A 111 -7.86 -16.86 -7.27
C TYR A 111 -6.50 -16.21 -7.01
N ILE A 112 -6.40 -15.31 -6.02
CA ILE A 112 -5.14 -14.64 -5.72
C ILE A 112 -4.10 -15.64 -5.19
N ASN A 113 -4.48 -16.55 -4.29
CA ASN A 113 -3.59 -17.60 -3.80
C ASN A 113 -3.06 -18.49 -4.95
N ALA A 114 -3.90 -18.78 -5.94
CA ALA A 114 -3.47 -19.55 -7.12
C ALA A 114 -2.43 -18.81 -7.96
N LEU A 115 -2.47 -17.47 -8.05
CA LEU A 115 -1.44 -16.68 -8.72
C LEU A 115 -0.05 -16.81 -8.05
N TYR A 116 -0.03 -17.08 -6.74
CA TYR A 116 1.17 -17.25 -5.93
C TYR A 116 1.44 -18.70 -5.54
N ALA A 117 0.73 -19.66 -6.18
CA ALA A 117 0.90 -21.06 -5.87
C ALA A 117 2.36 -21.49 -5.98
N SER A 118 2.82 -22.24 -4.98
CA SER A 118 4.18 -22.74 -4.84
C SER A 118 4.16 -24.06 -4.08
N GLN A 119 5.33 -24.67 -3.85
CA GLN A 119 5.46 -25.94 -3.14
C GLN A 119 6.64 -25.92 -2.18
N CYS A 120 6.45 -26.42 -0.97
CA CYS A 120 7.53 -26.58 -0.02
C CYS A 120 8.53 -27.64 -0.53
N PRO A 121 9.84 -27.35 -0.62
CA PRO A 121 10.81 -28.31 -1.10
C PRO A 121 11.05 -29.46 -0.11
N ASN A 122 10.77 -29.26 1.18
CA ASN A 122 11.04 -30.21 2.24
C ASN A 122 9.89 -31.24 2.41
N CYS A 123 8.64 -30.80 2.46
CA CYS A 123 7.50 -31.70 2.73
C CYS A 123 6.50 -31.82 1.57
N GLY A 124 6.72 -31.11 0.44
CA GLY A 124 5.84 -31.16 -0.73
C GLY A 124 4.51 -30.45 -0.58
N LEU A 125 4.24 -29.79 0.56
CA LEU A 125 2.98 -29.07 0.77
C LEU A 125 2.81 -27.94 -0.26
N SER A 126 1.65 -27.91 -0.93
CA SER A 126 1.27 -26.79 -1.78
C SER A 126 0.82 -25.61 -0.93
N LEU A 127 1.41 -24.44 -1.15
CA LEU A 127 1.13 -23.22 -0.39
C LEU A 127 1.44 -21.98 -1.27
N PRO A 128 0.86 -20.83 -1.00
CA PRO A 128 1.25 -19.61 -1.71
C PRO A 128 2.64 -19.13 -1.25
N ALA A 129 3.48 -18.73 -2.22
CA ALA A 129 4.70 -18.01 -1.92
C ALA A 129 4.36 -16.64 -1.31
N ARG A 130 5.13 -16.22 -0.32
CA ARG A 130 5.00 -14.87 0.27
C ARG A 130 5.49 -13.78 -0.68
N SER A 131 6.63 -14.05 -1.33
CA SER A 131 7.24 -13.13 -2.27
C SER A 131 8.12 -13.89 -3.27
N TYR A 132 8.44 -13.20 -4.36
CA TYR A 132 9.43 -13.65 -5.34
C TYR A 132 10.54 -12.61 -5.43
N LEU A 133 11.77 -13.07 -5.47
CA LEU A 133 12.96 -12.23 -5.55
C LEU A 133 13.41 -12.13 -7.01
N TRP A 134 13.57 -10.89 -7.47
CA TRP A 134 13.93 -10.56 -8.84
C TRP A 134 15.23 -9.75 -8.87
N LYS A 135 16.02 -9.97 -9.90
CA LYS A 135 17.08 -9.04 -10.26
C LYS A 135 16.53 -8.02 -11.26
N ARG A 136 16.96 -6.78 -11.13
CA ARG A 136 16.51 -5.71 -12.02
C ARG A 136 16.83 -6.06 -13.47
N GLY A 137 15.84 -5.99 -14.36
CA GLY A 137 15.99 -6.30 -15.79
C GLY A 137 15.83 -7.77 -16.16
N GLU A 138 15.72 -8.69 -15.19
CA GLU A 138 15.51 -10.10 -15.48
C GLU A 138 14.02 -10.40 -15.75
N ALA A 139 13.79 -11.34 -16.68
CA ALA A 139 12.42 -11.74 -17.04
C ALA A 139 11.78 -12.71 -16.04
N GLN A 140 12.58 -13.33 -15.16
CA GLN A 140 12.12 -14.34 -14.22
C GLN A 140 12.69 -14.08 -12.82
N PRO A 141 11.96 -14.45 -11.75
CA PRO A 141 12.51 -14.41 -10.40
C PRO A 141 13.66 -15.43 -10.27
N PHE A 142 14.59 -15.16 -9.39
CA PHE A 142 15.70 -16.11 -9.10
C PHE A 142 15.45 -16.92 -7.83
N ALA A 143 14.56 -16.46 -6.94
CA ALA A 143 14.20 -17.15 -5.71
C ALA A 143 12.77 -16.82 -5.30
N ARG A 144 12.25 -17.55 -4.34
CA ARG A 144 10.97 -17.33 -3.69
C ARG A 144 11.11 -17.39 -2.19
N GLN A 145 10.19 -16.75 -1.48
CA GLN A 145 10.05 -16.84 -0.03
C GLN A 145 8.78 -17.58 0.32
N ILE A 146 8.88 -18.56 1.20
CA ILE A 146 7.74 -19.29 1.78
C ILE A 146 7.86 -19.31 3.30
N VAL A 147 6.75 -19.64 3.95
CA VAL A 147 6.70 -20.07 5.35
C VAL A 147 5.81 -21.29 5.39
N CYS A 148 6.42 -22.47 5.52
CA CYS A 148 5.67 -23.71 5.51
C CYS A 148 5.04 -23.97 6.88
N PRO A 149 3.71 -24.05 6.99
CA PRO A 149 3.04 -24.29 8.27
C PRO A 149 3.20 -25.75 8.75
N GLN A 150 3.58 -26.69 7.86
CA GLN A 150 3.68 -28.10 8.20
C GLN A 150 5.05 -28.48 8.75
N CYS A 151 6.14 -28.02 8.12
CA CYS A 151 7.51 -28.41 8.52
C CYS A 151 8.34 -27.23 9.05
N GLY A 152 7.79 -26.01 9.06
CA GLY A 152 8.49 -24.83 9.55
C GLY A 152 9.55 -24.27 8.60
N ASP A 153 9.69 -24.83 7.39
CA ASP A 153 10.67 -24.37 6.41
C ASP A 153 10.37 -22.92 6.00
N LEU A 154 11.38 -22.08 5.98
CA LEU A 154 11.26 -20.65 5.72
C LEU A 154 12.55 -20.08 5.11
N GLY A 155 12.41 -18.99 4.37
CA GLY A 155 13.54 -18.24 3.81
C GLY A 155 13.54 -18.18 2.29
N ASP A 156 14.68 -17.80 1.73
CA ASP A 156 14.90 -17.68 0.30
C ASP A 156 15.22 -19.05 -0.29
N LEU A 157 14.30 -19.55 -1.08
CA LEU A 157 14.38 -20.91 -1.66
C LEU A 157 14.46 -20.84 -3.19
N PRO A 158 15.09 -21.83 -3.84
CA PRO A 158 15.04 -21.96 -5.29
C PRO A 158 13.61 -22.05 -5.81
N LEU A 159 13.37 -21.62 -7.03
CA LEU A 159 12.06 -21.74 -7.67
C LEU A 159 11.66 -23.21 -7.82
N ALA A 160 10.40 -23.51 -7.62
CA ALA A 160 9.80 -24.78 -8.03
C ALA A 160 9.24 -24.65 -9.44
N GLU A 161 9.01 -25.77 -10.11
CA GLU A 161 8.42 -25.81 -11.45
C GLU A 161 7.06 -25.10 -11.50
N ILE A 162 6.24 -25.26 -10.46
CA ILE A 162 4.94 -24.60 -10.35
C ILE A 162 5.05 -23.06 -10.32
N ASP A 163 6.13 -22.50 -9.77
CA ASP A 163 6.34 -21.06 -9.73
C ASP A 163 6.51 -20.50 -11.15
N LEU A 164 7.25 -21.21 -12.00
CA LEU A 164 7.50 -20.83 -13.39
C LEU A 164 6.28 -21.06 -14.28
N THR A 165 5.60 -22.20 -14.11
CA THR A 165 4.38 -22.50 -14.87
C THR A 165 3.27 -21.52 -14.55
N THR A 166 3.11 -21.16 -13.27
CA THR A 166 2.14 -20.13 -12.87
C THR A 166 2.48 -18.76 -13.46
N LEU A 167 3.77 -18.39 -13.49
CA LEU A 167 4.21 -17.14 -14.10
C LEU A 167 3.93 -17.14 -15.61
N ALA A 168 4.25 -18.21 -16.30
CA ALA A 168 4.00 -18.37 -17.73
C ALA A 168 2.50 -18.31 -18.07
N ALA A 169 1.64 -18.87 -17.21
CA ALA A 169 0.19 -18.87 -17.37
C ALA A 169 -0.45 -17.49 -17.23
N LEU A 170 0.24 -16.48 -16.68
CA LEU A 170 -0.28 -15.10 -16.63
C LEU A 170 -0.45 -14.50 -18.04
N GLY A 171 0.25 -15.04 -19.03
CA GLY A 171 0.27 -14.53 -20.39
C GLY A 171 0.98 -13.17 -20.49
N PRO A 172 0.86 -12.50 -21.64
CA PRO A 172 1.46 -11.18 -21.83
C PRO A 172 0.78 -10.15 -20.92
N ASP A 173 1.57 -9.50 -20.08
CA ASP A 173 1.11 -8.45 -19.15
C ASP A 173 0.70 -7.15 -19.87
N SER A 174 1.07 -7.01 -21.15
CA SER A 174 0.75 -5.88 -22.00
C SER A 174 -0.74 -5.56 -22.04
N LEU A 175 -1.62 -6.58 -22.04
CA LEU A 175 -3.07 -6.37 -22.02
C LEU A 175 -3.54 -5.73 -20.71
N HIS A 176 -3.00 -6.17 -19.58
CA HIS A 176 -3.34 -5.59 -18.27
C HIS A 176 -2.82 -4.16 -18.14
N ARG A 177 -1.62 -3.87 -18.68
CA ARG A 177 -1.05 -2.51 -18.72
C ARG A 177 -1.90 -1.60 -19.59
N ALA A 178 -2.23 -2.02 -20.81
CA ALA A 178 -3.08 -1.24 -21.71
C ALA A 178 -4.46 -0.93 -21.10
N ARG A 179 -5.09 -1.91 -20.46
CA ARG A 179 -6.37 -1.72 -19.77
C ARG A 179 -6.23 -0.79 -18.55
N ALA A 180 -5.13 -0.83 -17.83
CA ALA A 180 -4.89 0.06 -16.71
C ALA A 180 -4.76 1.52 -17.19
N VAL A 181 -4.00 1.78 -18.26
CA VAL A 181 -3.90 3.12 -18.87
C VAL A 181 -5.24 3.60 -19.38
N GLN A 182 -5.97 2.74 -20.11
CA GLN A 182 -7.29 3.08 -20.64
C GLN A 182 -8.28 3.51 -19.55
N ARG A 183 -8.19 2.89 -18.36
CA ARG A 183 -9.06 3.25 -17.23
C ARG A 183 -8.79 4.63 -16.66
N LEU A 184 -7.58 5.16 -16.80
CA LEU A 184 -7.24 6.50 -16.32
C LEU A 184 -7.93 7.58 -17.13
N ASN A 185 -8.40 7.23 -18.34
CA ASN A 185 -9.11 8.14 -19.25
C ASN A 185 -8.40 9.49 -19.41
N LEU A 186 -7.07 9.41 -19.65
CA LEU A 186 -6.21 10.58 -19.81
C LEU A 186 -6.31 11.11 -21.22
N ASP A 187 -6.65 12.39 -21.36
CA ASP A 187 -6.77 13.07 -22.65
C ASP A 187 -5.41 13.55 -23.18
N ASP A 188 -4.46 13.75 -22.29
CA ASP A 188 -3.11 14.22 -22.59
C ASP A 188 -2.14 13.05 -22.87
N ILE A 189 -1.39 13.16 -23.98
CA ILE A 189 -0.42 12.14 -24.40
C ILE A 189 0.73 12.02 -23.39
N GLU A 190 1.24 13.14 -22.87
CA GLU A 190 2.33 13.14 -21.89
C GLU A 190 1.89 12.43 -20.60
N ALA A 191 0.67 12.66 -20.14
CA ALA A 191 0.10 11.96 -19.00
C ALA A 191 -0.10 10.46 -19.26
N GLN A 192 -0.45 10.06 -20.49
CA GLN A 192 -0.55 8.65 -20.88
C GLN A 192 0.82 7.97 -20.88
N GLU A 193 1.86 8.62 -21.41
CA GLU A 193 3.23 8.11 -21.41
C GLU A 193 3.76 7.96 -19.98
N ALA A 194 3.56 8.97 -19.14
CA ALA A 194 3.93 8.90 -17.72
C ALA A 194 3.22 7.76 -16.99
N ALA A 195 1.93 7.53 -17.28
CA ALA A 195 1.19 6.41 -16.71
C ALA A 195 1.72 5.04 -17.18
N GLN A 196 2.09 4.93 -18.45
CA GLN A 196 2.71 3.73 -19.00
C GLN A 196 4.06 3.45 -18.34
N GLU A 197 4.89 4.48 -18.15
CA GLU A 197 6.17 4.36 -17.47
C GLU A 197 5.97 3.94 -16.00
N ALA A 198 5.05 4.57 -15.28
CA ALA A 198 4.72 4.22 -13.90
C ALA A 198 4.29 2.75 -13.77
N LEU A 199 3.52 2.23 -14.71
CA LEU A 199 3.11 0.83 -14.71
C LEU A 199 4.28 -0.16 -14.93
N GLN A 200 5.41 0.28 -15.52
CA GLN A 200 6.59 -0.58 -15.65
C GLN A 200 7.23 -0.94 -14.30
N THR A 201 6.90 -0.19 -13.25
CA THR A 201 7.37 -0.48 -11.90
C THR A 201 6.74 -1.73 -11.30
N TYR A 202 5.69 -2.27 -11.91
CA TYR A 202 5.02 -3.48 -11.46
C TYR A 202 5.43 -4.69 -12.31
N LEU A 203 5.88 -5.74 -11.65
CA LEU A 203 6.12 -7.04 -12.29
C LEU A 203 4.79 -7.71 -12.70
N PRO A 204 4.79 -8.69 -13.62
CA PRO A 204 3.56 -9.25 -14.17
C PRO A 204 2.56 -9.76 -13.13
N ARG A 205 3.03 -10.52 -12.13
CA ARG A 205 2.17 -11.13 -11.11
C ARG A 205 1.52 -10.08 -10.19
N PRO A 206 2.25 -9.14 -9.58
CA PRO A 206 1.67 -8.01 -8.84
C PRO A 206 0.70 -7.17 -9.68
N LEU A 207 1.03 -6.89 -10.95
CA LEU A 207 0.15 -6.13 -11.82
C LEU A 207 -1.20 -6.81 -12.03
N VAL A 208 -1.21 -8.11 -12.35
CA VAL A 208 -2.45 -8.90 -12.53
C VAL A 208 -3.25 -8.95 -11.22
N THR A 209 -2.57 -9.10 -10.10
CA THR A 209 -3.17 -9.10 -8.76
C THR A 209 -3.87 -7.78 -8.48
N LEU A 210 -3.14 -6.66 -8.57
CA LEU A 210 -3.66 -5.31 -8.33
C LEU A 210 -4.85 -5.01 -9.24
N PHE A 211 -4.70 -5.25 -10.55
CA PHE A 211 -5.76 -5.01 -11.51
C PHE A 211 -7.04 -5.82 -11.18
N SER A 212 -6.87 -7.08 -10.77
CA SER A 212 -7.99 -7.95 -10.40
C SER A 212 -8.69 -7.47 -9.12
N LEU A 213 -7.92 -7.04 -8.11
CA LEU A 213 -8.45 -6.53 -6.84
C LEU A 213 -9.17 -5.19 -7.01
N ILE A 214 -8.57 -4.26 -7.77
CA ILE A 214 -9.17 -2.94 -8.06
C ILE A 214 -10.48 -3.11 -8.82
N ASN A 215 -10.49 -3.89 -9.91
CA ASN A 215 -11.71 -4.16 -10.66
C ASN A 215 -12.80 -4.79 -9.80
N LYS A 216 -12.43 -5.72 -8.92
CA LYS A 216 -13.40 -6.36 -8.03
C LYS A 216 -13.95 -5.41 -7.00
N SER A 217 -13.09 -4.56 -6.43
CA SER A 217 -13.47 -3.59 -5.40
C SER A 217 -14.56 -2.62 -5.87
N GLU A 218 -14.54 -2.24 -7.13
CA GLU A 218 -15.55 -1.34 -7.72
C GLU A 218 -16.93 -1.97 -7.83
N GLY A 219 -16.98 -3.27 -8.08
CA GLY A 219 -18.24 -4.02 -8.16
C GLY A 219 -18.82 -4.41 -6.80
N LEU A 220 -18.17 -4.08 -5.68
CA LEU A 220 -18.68 -4.38 -4.34
C LEU A 220 -19.70 -3.32 -3.88
N ASN A 221 -20.83 -3.81 -3.34
CA ASN A 221 -21.81 -2.93 -2.71
C ASN A 221 -21.37 -2.58 -1.28
N LEU A 222 -20.53 -1.55 -1.16
CA LEU A 222 -19.96 -1.09 0.10
C LEU A 222 -20.54 0.27 0.48
N THR A 223 -20.71 0.50 1.79
CA THR A 223 -20.96 1.86 2.29
C THR A 223 -19.77 2.79 1.99
N PRO A 224 -19.98 4.12 1.93
CA PRO A 224 -18.87 5.07 1.67
C PRO A 224 -17.67 4.84 2.58
N ARG A 225 -17.88 4.64 3.87
CA ARG A 225 -16.84 4.34 4.87
C ARG A 225 -16.06 3.07 4.53
N ARG A 226 -16.74 1.98 4.23
CA ARG A 226 -16.09 0.69 3.88
C ARG A 226 -15.32 0.80 2.56
N ARG A 227 -15.85 1.54 1.60
CA ARG A 227 -15.16 1.82 0.33
C ARG A 227 -13.88 2.60 0.56
N GLN A 228 -13.90 3.64 1.39
CA GLN A 228 -12.72 4.42 1.76
C GLN A 228 -11.64 3.54 2.39
N LEU A 229 -12.00 2.67 3.33
CA LEU A 229 -11.05 1.75 3.97
C LEU A 229 -10.45 0.75 2.97
N LEU A 230 -11.26 0.21 2.06
CA LEU A 230 -10.77 -0.69 1.01
C LEU A 230 -9.81 0.02 0.05
N GLN A 231 -10.11 1.26 -0.33
CA GLN A 231 -9.23 2.07 -1.16
C GLN A 231 -7.90 2.36 -0.45
N ALA A 232 -7.91 2.61 0.86
CA ALA A 232 -6.69 2.81 1.62
C ALA A 232 -5.81 1.54 1.66
N LEU A 233 -6.41 0.36 1.80
CA LEU A 233 -5.70 -0.93 1.71
C LEU A 233 -5.11 -1.14 0.31
N LEU A 234 -5.88 -0.87 -0.74
CA LEU A 234 -5.40 -1.02 -2.12
C LEU A 234 -4.28 -0.03 -2.43
N LEU A 235 -4.36 1.20 -1.93
CA LEU A 235 -3.29 2.20 -2.07
C LEU A 235 -2.00 1.73 -1.40
N SER A 236 -2.08 1.19 -0.18
CA SER A 236 -0.92 0.60 0.51
C SER A 236 -0.36 -0.60 -0.25
N LEU A 237 -1.23 -1.43 -0.82
CA LEU A 237 -0.82 -2.58 -1.63
C LEU A 237 -0.12 -2.14 -2.93
N CYS A 238 -0.54 -1.05 -3.57
CA CYS A 238 0.15 -0.49 -4.73
C CYS A 238 1.60 -0.13 -4.42
N ASP A 239 1.85 0.47 -3.26
CA ASP A 239 3.21 0.79 -2.82
C ASP A 239 4.06 -0.48 -2.60
N GLN A 240 3.54 -1.44 -1.83
CA GLN A 240 4.25 -2.67 -1.49
C GLN A 240 4.48 -3.60 -2.68
N ALA A 241 3.59 -3.58 -3.67
CA ALA A 241 3.69 -4.41 -4.86
C ALA A 241 4.63 -3.82 -5.94
N SER A 242 5.08 -2.58 -5.75
CA SER A 242 5.99 -1.89 -6.66
C SER A 242 7.42 -2.46 -6.57
N ALA A 243 8.08 -2.59 -7.72
CA ALA A 243 9.49 -2.97 -7.84
C ALA A 243 10.45 -1.78 -7.77
N LEU A 244 9.98 -0.60 -7.38
CA LEU A 244 10.83 0.60 -7.21
C LEU A 244 11.85 0.43 -6.08
N TRP A 245 11.50 -0.33 -5.06
CA TRP A 245 12.31 -0.52 -3.86
C TRP A 245 12.80 -1.95 -3.76
N PRO A 246 14.07 -2.17 -3.40
CA PRO A 246 14.55 -3.51 -3.11
C PRO A 246 13.85 -4.03 -1.85
N ALA A 247 13.51 -5.31 -1.85
CA ALA A 247 13.02 -5.99 -0.65
C ALA A 247 14.19 -6.64 0.11
N PRO A 248 14.13 -6.73 1.43
CA PRO A 248 13.21 -6.01 2.31
C PRO A 248 13.56 -4.53 2.38
N ALA A 249 12.55 -3.67 2.46
CA ALA A 249 12.73 -2.24 2.66
C ALA A 249 12.83 -1.93 4.16
#